data_dc24a34db76d323c86fae92f367ba6b9
#
_entry.id   dc24a34db76d323c86fae92f367ba6b9
#
_cell.length_a   1.000
_cell.length_b   1.000
_cell.length_c   1.000
_cell.angle_alpha   90.00
_cell.angle_beta   90.00
_cell.angle_gamma   90.00
#
_symmetry.space_group_name_H-M   'P 1'
#
loop_
_entity.id
_entity.type
_entity.pdbx_description
1 polymer ?
#
loop_
_entity_poly.entity_id
_entity_poly.type
_entity_poly.pdbx_seq_one_letter_code
_entity_poly.pdbx_strand_id
1 'polypeptide(L)'
;MPNTLDFSAMLLVAIAEARKGFAEGGIPIGAAIFDEHGTLVGSGHNRRVQNGDPSLHGETDAFRNAGRQRSYKKLTMVTTLAPCWYCSGLVRQFNFARVIIGESRTFQGGIDWLRSLDIEVLDLDSQECVTLLTNYIQKNPAIWHEDIGED
;
A
#
# COMPACT_ATOMS: atom_id res chain seq x y z
N MET A 1 18.88 -15.34 17.64
CA MET A 1 18.99 -14.35 16.55
C MET A 1 17.65 -13.68 16.37
N PRO A 2 17.55 -12.36 16.51
CA PRO A 2 16.32 -11.69 16.15
C PRO A 2 16.11 -11.85 14.64
N ASN A 3 14.87 -12.21 14.26
CA ASN A 3 14.50 -12.27 12.85
C ASN A 3 14.55 -10.85 12.29
N THR A 4 15.48 -10.61 11.39
CA THR A 4 15.52 -9.35 10.66
C THR A 4 14.49 -9.43 9.55
N LEU A 5 13.55 -8.49 9.52
CA LEU A 5 12.54 -8.42 8.47
C LEU A 5 13.19 -8.00 7.15
N ASP A 6 12.87 -8.70 6.08
CA ASP A 6 13.36 -8.39 4.74
C ASP A 6 12.32 -7.53 4.01
N PHE A 7 12.44 -6.22 4.13
CA PHE A 7 11.48 -5.28 3.55
C PHE A 7 11.43 -5.33 2.03
N SER A 8 12.57 -5.61 1.38
CA SER A 8 12.60 -5.74 -0.07
C SER A 8 11.80 -6.96 -0.54
N ALA A 9 11.93 -8.09 0.15
CA ALA A 9 11.14 -9.29 -0.15
C ALA A 9 9.65 -9.05 0.12
N MET A 10 9.32 -8.34 1.18
CA MET A 10 7.93 -7.98 1.49
C MET A 10 7.33 -7.10 0.40
N LEU A 11 8.11 -6.16 -0.13
CA LEU A 11 7.65 -5.28 -1.22
C LEU A 11 7.33 -6.08 -2.47
N LEU A 12 8.05 -7.15 -2.76
CA LEU A 12 7.76 -8.00 -3.93
C LEU A 12 6.35 -8.59 -3.87
N VAL A 13 5.85 -8.90 -2.69
CA VAL A 13 4.47 -9.39 -2.54
C VAL A 13 3.47 -8.31 -2.91
N ALA A 14 3.69 -7.07 -2.45
CA ALA A 14 2.85 -5.93 -2.81
C ALA A 14 2.92 -5.63 -4.32
N ILE A 15 4.10 -5.73 -4.92
CA ILE A 15 4.28 -5.54 -6.36
C ILE A 15 3.50 -6.62 -7.14
N ALA A 16 3.55 -7.87 -6.70
CA ALA A 16 2.79 -8.95 -7.34
C ALA A 16 1.28 -8.65 -7.30
N GLU A 17 0.79 -8.11 -6.20
CA GLU A 17 -0.61 -7.67 -6.08
C GLU A 17 -0.92 -6.52 -7.04
N ALA A 18 -0.02 -5.53 -7.16
CA ALA A 18 -0.18 -4.43 -8.10
C ALA A 18 -0.29 -4.92 -9.55
N ARG A 19 0.56 -5.88 -9.93
CA ARG A 19 0.53 -6.48 -11.28
C ARG A 19 -0.75 -7.26 -11.52
N LYS A 20 -1.24 -7.97 -10.51
CA LYS A 20 -2.51 -8.69 -10.58
C LYS A 20 -3.67 -7.72 -10.82
N GLY A 21 -3.71 -6.62 -10.09
CA GLY A 21 -4.72 -5.59 -10.28
C GLY A 21 -4.67 -4.96 -11.68
N PHE A 22 -3.46 -4.71 -12.17
CA PHE A 22 -3.26 -4.20 -13.52
C PHE A 22 -3.80 -5.18 -14.57
N ALA A 23 -3.51 -6.48 -14.41
CA ALA A 23 -3.99 -7.52 -15.32
C ALA A 23 -5.52 -7.61 -15.34
N GLU A 24 -6.17 -7.23 -14.24
CA GLU A 24 -7.64 -7.17 -14.14
C GLU A 24 -8.24 -5.88 -14.71
N GLY A 25 -7.41 -4.98 -15.21
CA GLY A 25 -7.84 -3.70 -15.75
C GLY A 25 -7.89 -2.56 -14.73
N GLY A 26 -7.36 -2.76 -13.52
CA GLY A 26 -7.38 -1.78 -12.45
C GLY A 26 -6.08 -1.01 -12.28
N ILE A 27 -6.08 -0.13 -11.29
CA ILE A 27 -4.93 0.70 -10.94
C ILE A 27 -3.83 -0.19 -10.32
N PRO A 28 -2.59 -0.13 -10.81
CA PRO A 28 -1.52 -1.02 -10.33
C PRO A 28 -0.92 -0.54 -8.99
N ILE A 29 -1.73 -0.63 -7.95
CA ILE A 29 -1.31 -0.38 -6.58
C ILE A 29 -1.62 -1.62 -5.77
N GLY A 30 -0.61 -2.16 -5.10
CA GLY A 30 -0.74 -3.35 -4.28
C GLY A 30 -0.23 -3.12 -2.87
N ALA A 31 -0.71 -3.93 -1.95
CA ALA A 31 -0.31 -3.86 -0.56
C ALA A 31 -0.30 -5.25 0.07
N ALA A 32 0.43 -5.35 1.18
CA ALA A 32 0.52 -6.57 1.95
C ALA A 32 0.75 -6.22 3.42
N ILE A 33 0.27 -7.07 4.30
CA ILE A 33 0.41 -6.91 5.73
C ILE A 33 1.19 -8.11 6.27
N PHE A 34 2.24 -7.85 7.01
CA PHE A 34 3.11 -8.88 7.60
C PHE A 34 3.13 -8.74 9.11
N ASP A 35 3.31 -9.85 9.80
CA ASP A 35 3.46 -9.83 11.26
C ASP A 35 4.93 -9.53 11.66
N GLU A 36 5.18 -9.55 12.96
CA GLU A 36 6.51 -9.25 13.52
C GLU A 36 7.58 -10.27 13.13
N HIS A 37 7.17 -11.43 12.65
CA HIS A 37 8.08 -12.51 12.21
C HIS A 37 8.27 -12.52 10.69
N GLY A 38 7.64 -11.61 9.97
CA GLY A 38 7.69 -11.57 8.51
C GLY A 38 6.72 -12.52 7.83
N THR A 39 5.75 -13.05 8.57
CA THR A 39 4.71 -13.92 8.00
C THR A 39 3.62 -13.07 7.37
N LEU A 40 3.20 -13.42 6.16
CA LEU A 40 2.13 -12.73 5.45
C LEU A 40 0.80 -12.97 6.16
N VAL A 41 0.12 -11.86 6.53
CA VAL A 41 -1.19 -11.89 7.17
C VAL A 41 -2.32 -11.67 6.17
N GLY A 42 -2.09 -10.80 5.19
CA GLY A 42 -3.04 -10.53 4.12
C GLY A 42 -2.42 -9.66 3.06
N SER A 43 -2.94 -9.75 1.83
CA SER A 43 -2.51 -8.91 0.71
C SER A 43 -3.70 -8.51 -0.13
N GLY A 44 -3.54 -7.49 -0.93
CA GLY A 44 -4.60 -6.99 -1.78
C GLY A 44 -4.10 -5.95 -2.76
N HIS A 45 -5.01 -5.48 -3.61
CA HIS A 45 -4.70 -4.46 -4.60
C HIS A 45 -5.91 -3.56 -4.80
N ASN A 46 -5.69 -2.39 -5.40
CA ASN A 46 -6.75 -1.43 -5.69
C ASN A 46 -7.80 -2.09 -6.60
N ARG A 47 -9.07 -1.98 -6.21
CA ARG A 47 -10.21 -2.57 -6.93
C ARG A 47 -11.26 -1.55 -7.32
N ARG A 48 -10.90 -0.27 -7.31
CA ARG A 48 -11.83 0.80 -7.69
C ARG A 48 -12.51 0.49 -9.02
N VAL A 49 -11.72 0.14 -10.02
CA VAL A 49 -12.22 -0.12 -11.38
C VAL A 49 -12.94 -1.47 -11.43
N GLN A 50 -12.32 -2.52 -10.91
CA GLN A 50 -12.87 -3.87 -11.01
C GLN A 50 -14.22 -4.01 -10.31
N ASN A 51 -14.34 -3.41 -9.12
CA ASN A 51 -15.54 -3.57 -8.28
C ASN A 51 -16.44 -2.35 -8.29
N GLY A 52 -16.04 -1.26 -8.97
CA GLY A 52 -16.78 0.00 -8.89
C GLY A 52 -16.85 0.53 -7.45
N ASP A 53 -15.80 0.31 -6.67
CA ASP A 53 -15.80 0.57 -5.23
C ASP A 53 -14.65 1.51 -4.84
N PRO A 54 -14.96 2.76 -4.47
CA PRO A 54 -13.93 3.74 -4.11
C PRO A 54 -13.23 3.44 -2.79
N SER A 55 -13.78 2.56 -1.96
CA SER A 55 -13.20 2.21 -0.67
C SER A 55 -12.09 1.15 -0.76
N LEU A 56 -11.96 0.47 -1.89
CA LEU A 56 -11.02 -0.62 -2.06
C LEU A 56 -9.70 -0.14 -2.67
N HIS A 57 -8.87 0.49 -1.84
CA HIS A 57 -7.47 0.77 -2.12
C HIS A 57 -6.65 -0.50 -1.88
N GLY A 58 -5.39 -0.52 -2.31
CA GLY A 58 -4.53 -1.68 -2.06
C GLY A 58 -4.43 -2.00 -0.57
N GLU A 59 -4.23 -0.96 0.25
CA GLU A 59 -4.07 -1.11 1.69
C GLU A 59 -5.36 -1.59 2.36
N THR A 60 -6.52 -1.05 1.97
CA THR A 60 -7.79 -1.46 2.56
C THR A 60 -8.21 -2.85 2.09
N ASP A 61 -7.86 -3.23 0.87
CA ASP A 61 -8.09 -4.60 0.39
C ASP A 61 -7.23 -5.60 1.16
N ALA A 62 -5.94 -5.27 1.37
CA ALA A 62 -5.05 -6.08 2.19
C ALA A 62 -5.56 -6.21 3.63
N PHE A 63 -6.04 -5.10 4.20
CA PHE A 63 -6.60 -5.07 5.55
C PHE A 63 -7.82 -5.96 5.67
N ARG A 64 -8.73 -5.88 4.70
CA ARG A 64 -9.91 -6.75 4.65
C ARG A 64 -9.52 -8.22 4.58
N ASN A 65 -8.54 -8.54 3.74
CA ASN A 65 -8.08 -9.92 3.55
C ASN A 65 -7.30 -10.46 4.76
N ALA A 66 -6.62 -9.58 5.50
CA ALA A 66 -5.97 -9.96 6.75
C ALA A 66 -7.00 -10.39 7.80
N GLY A 67 -8.19 -9.81 7.72
CA GLY A 67 -9.27 -10.14 8.64
C GLY A 67 -9.08 -9.55 10.02
N ARG A 68 -9.90 -9.99 10.94
CA ARG A 68 -9.91 -9.49 12.30
C ARG A 68 -8.66 -9.96 13.06
N GLN A 69 -7.83 -9.01 13.49
CA GLN A 69 -6.66 -9.24 14.31
C GLN A 69 -6.94 -8.68 15.71
N ARG A 70 -6.43 -9.34 16.73
CA ARG A 70 -6.57 -8.85 18.11
C ARG A 70 -5.85 -7.51 18.29
N SER A 71 -4.71 -7.35 17.64
CA SER A 71 -3.90 -6.13 17.67
C SER A 71 -3.14 -5.98 16.36
N TYR A 72 -3.00 -4.75 15.89
CA TYR A 72 -2.22 -4.43 14.68
C TYR A 72 -0.87 -3.77 15.03
N LYS A 73 -0.58 -3.62 16.34
CA LYS A 73 0.57 -2.84 16.82
C LYS A 73 1.94 -3.40 16.43
N LYS A 74 1.99 -4.67 16.07
CA LYS A 74 3.24 -5.32 15.64
C LYS A 74 3.25 -5.62 14.15
N LEU A 75 2.22 -5.19 13.44
CA LEU A 75 2.11 -5.47 12.01
C LEU A 75 2.78 -4.40 11.18
N THR A 76 3.27 -4.80 10.02
CA THR A 76 3.85 -3.92 9.01
C THR A 76 2.92 -3.84 7.81
N MET A 77 2.56 -2.63 7.40
CA MET A 77 1.85 -2.38 6.16
C MET A 77 2.88 -2.11 5.07
N VAL A 78 2.82 -2.87 3.98
CA VAL A 78 3.68 -2.66 2.82
C VAL A 78 2.80 -2.25 1.65
N THR A 79 3.16 -1.19 0.96
CA THR A 79 2.37 -0.67 -0.16
C THR A 79 3.28 -0.20 -1.28
N THR A 80 2.87 -0.41 -2.53
CA THR A 80 3.70 -0.01 -3.70
C THR A 80 3.76 1.51 -3.87
N LEU A 81 2.78 2.24 -3.35
CA LEU A 81 2.72 3.70 -3.39
C LEU A 81 2.51 4.26 -1.99
N ALA A 82 3.05 5.45 -1.72
CA ALA A 82 2.79 6.16 -0.47
C ALA A 82 1.27 6.19 -0.16
N PRO A 83 0.86 5.89 1.09
CA PRO A 83 -0.56 5.82 1.43
C PRO A 83 -1.21 7.21 1.39
N CYS A 84 -2.41 7.29 0.78
CA CYS A 84 -3.22 8.50 0.78
C CYS A 84 -3.72 8.81 2.20
N TRP A 85 -4.44 9.92 2.38
CA TRP A 85 -4.99 10.30 3.69
C TRP A 85 -5.89 9.20 4.27
N TYR A 86 -6.70 8.58 3.45
CA TYR A 86 -7.60 7.49 3.84
C TYR A 86 -6.80 6.30 4.40
N CYS A 87 -5.81 5.82 3.67
CA CYS A 87 -5.01 4.67 4.10
C CYS A 87 -4.03 5.03 5.22
N SER A 88 -3.52 6.27 5.23
CA SER A 88 -2.73 6.77 6.36
C SER A 88 -3.57 6.82 7.64
N GLY A 89 -4.84 7.20 7.52
CA GLY A 89 -5.79 7.16 8.62
C GLY A 89 -5.99 5.76 9.18
N LEU A 90 -6.05 4.76 8.30
CA LEU A 90 -6.15 3.34 8.71
C LEU A 90 -4.92 2.93 9.53
N VAL A 91 -3.73 3.25 9.05
CA VAL A 91 -2.47 2.96 9.76
C VAL A 91 -2.46 3.60 11.14
N ARG A 92 -2.86 4.86 11.21
CA ARG A 92 -2.95 5.63 12.47
C ARG A 92 -4.00 5.04 13.41
N GLN A 93 -5.18 4.73 12.89
CA GLN A 93 -6.31 4.23 13.70
C GLN A 93 -5.94 2.92 14.40
N PHE A 94 -5.30 2.01 13.69
CA PHE A 94 -5.01 0.68 14.22
C PHE A 94 -3.58 0.54 14.76
N ASN A 95 -2.82 1.65 14.76
CA ASN A 95 -1.46 1.72 15.34
C ASN A 95 -0.50 0.69 14.76
N PHE A 96 -0.46 0.57 13.43
CA PHE A 96 0.54 -0.29 12.80
C PHE A 96 1.95 0.12 13.22
N ALA A 97 2.84 -0.86 13.35
CA ALA A 97 4.22 -0.63 13.77
C ALA A 97 4.98 0.24 12.77
N ARG A 98 4.78 0.00 11.48
CA ARG A 98 5.49 0.70 10.41
C ARG A 98 4.78 0.57 9.08
N VAL A 99 5.17 1.45 8.16
CA VAL A 99 4.75 1.38 6.76
C VAL A 99 6.00 1.33 5.89
N ILE A 100 6.06 0.34 5.00
CA ILE A 100 7.11 0.21 3.99
C ILE A 100 6.50 0.62 2.66
N ILE A 101 7.13 1.55 1.98
CA ILE A 101 6.60 2.17 0.77
C ILE A 101 7.49 1.81 -0.42
N GLY A 102 6.87 1.42 -1.53
CA GLY A 102 7.59 1.19 -2.77
C GLY A 102 8.14 2.49 -3.37
N GLU A 103 7.32 3.54 -3.43
CA GLU A 103 7.76 4.83 -3.93
C GLU A 103 6.84 5.96 -3.44
N SER A 104 7.36 7.18 -3.46
CA SER A 104 6.62 8.40 -3.14
C SER A 104 6.88 9.52 -4.15
N ARG A 105 7.49 9.21 -5.28
CA ARG A 105 7.78 10.21 -6.33
C ARG A 105 6.51 10.63 -7.05
N THR A 106 5.63 9.67 -7.33
CA THR A 106 4.38 9.90 -8.04
C THR A 106 3.37 10.61 -7.15
N PHE A 107 3.39 10.30 -5.86
CA PHE A 107 2.41 10.80 -4.91
C PHE A 107 2.97 10.63 -3.50
N GLN A 108 2.98 11.71 -2.70
CA GLN A 108 3.55 11.68 -1.35
C GLN A 108 2.58 11.24 -0.25
N GLY A 109 1.29 11.45 -0.46
CA GLY A 109 0.28 11.03 0.51
C GLY A 109 0.50 11.59 1.92
N GLY A 110 0.31 10.73 2.92
CA GLY A 110 0.38 11.09 4.32
C GLY A 110 1.69 10.76 5.02
N ILE A 111 2.80 10.60 4.28
CA ILE A 111 4.09 10.20 4.86
C ILE A 111 4.53 11.12 6.01
N ASP A 112 4.54 12.43 5.77
CA ASP A 112 5.03 13.39 6.77
C ASP A 112 4.15 13.39 8.01
N TRP A 113 2.85 13.26 7.83
CA TRP A 113 1.91 13.17 8.94
C TRP A 113 2.16 11.90 9.77
N LEU A 114 2.34 10.75 9.13
CA LEU A 114 2.62 9.50 9.83
C LEU A 114 3.93 9.59 10.62
N ARG A 115 4.97 10.17 10.01
CA ARG A 115 6.25 10.36 10.70
C ARG A 115 6.12 11.28 11.89
N SER A 116 5.27 12.31 11.80
CA SER A 116 5.01 13.22 12.92
C SER A 116 4.34 12.52 14.11
N LEU A 117 3.74 11.37 13.89
CA LEU A 117 3.11 10.54 14.92
C LEU A 117 4.02 9.42 15.42
N ASP A 118 5.31 9.50 15.11
CA ASP A 118 6.32 8.50 15.46
C ASP A 118 6.07 7.10 14.86
N ILE A 119 5.33 7.05 13.74
CA ILE A 119 5.17 5.82 12.98
C ILE A 119 6.36 5.73 12.01
N GLU A 120 7.06 4.60 12.06
CA GLU A 120 8.19 4.35 11.17
C GLU A 120 7.68 4.24 9.72
N VAL A 121 8.23 5.06 8.84
CA VAL A 121 7.89 5.03 7.41
C VAL A 121 9.19 4.95 6.61
N LEU A 122 9.37 3.85 5.87
CA LEU A 122 10.54 3.63 5.03
C LEU A 122 10.12 3.60 3.58
N ASP A 123 10.73 4.48 2.78
CA ASP A 123 10.53 4.55 1.33
C ASP A 123 11.71 3.83 0.66
N LEU A 124 11.43 2.73 -0.01
CA LEU A 124 12.46 1.93 -0.68
C LEU A 124 12.83 2.48 -2.06
N ASP A 125 12.12 3.51 -2.51
CA ASP A 125 12.39 4.21 -3.77
C ASP A 125 12.54 3.24 -4.96
N SER A 126 11.55 2.36 -5.12
CA SER A 126 11.55 1.31 -6.12
C SER A 126 11.21 1.87 -7.50
N GLN A 127 12.15 1.78 -8.43
CA GLN A 127 11.91 2.19 -9.81
C GLN A 127 10.81 1.36 -10.47
N GLU A 128 10.69 0.08 -10.12
CA GLU A 128 9.64 -0.79 -10.64
C GLU A 128 8.25 -0.27 -10.26
N CYS A 129 8.08 0.15 -9.00
CA CYS A 129 6.81 0.72 -8.53
C CYS A 129 6.50 2.03 -9.26
N VAL A 130 7.49 2.91 -9.42
CA VAL A 130 7.33 4.17 -10.15
C VAL A 130 6.88 3.90 -11.58
N THR A 131 7.55 2.98 -12.28
CA THR A 131 7.27 2.66 -13.68
C THR A 131 5.87 2.09 -13.86
N LEU A 132 5.48 1.14 -13.00
CA LEU A 132 4.14 0.55 -13.05
C LEU A 132 3.05 1.60 -13.00
N LEU A 133 3.12 2.48 -12.01
CA LEU A 133 2.07 3.47 -11.80
C LEU A 133 2.13 4.60 -12.82
N THR A 134 3.32 5.08 -13.14
CA THR A 134 3.50 6.16 -14.13
C THR A 134 2.94 5.77 -15.49
N ASN A 135 3.22 4.55 -15.94
CA ASN A 135 2.68 4.06 -17.21
C ASN A 135 1.16 4.02 -17.21
N TYR A 136 0.56 3.59 -16.11
CA TYR A 136 -0.90 3.56 -15.96
C TYR A 136 -1.48 4.98 -15.99
N ILE A 137 -0.89 5.91 -15.24
CA ILE A 137 -1.37 7.29 -15.16
C ILE A 137 -1.36 7.96 -16.54
N GLN A 138 -0.30 7.74 -17.31
CA GLN A 138 -0.20 8.31 -18.66
C GLN A 138 -1.35 7.87 -19.57
N LYS A 139 -1.80 6.63 -19.41
CA LYS A 139 -2.88 6.05 -20.23
C LYS A 139 -4.28 6.30 -19.64
N ASN A 140 -4.37 6.54 -18.34
CA ASN A 140 -5.64 6.62 -17.62
C ASN A 140 -5.63 7.76 -16.60
N PRO A 141 -5.33 9.01 -17.03
CA PRO A 141 -5.21 10.11 -16.07
C PRO A 141 -6.50 10.41 -15.33
N ALA A 142 -7.66 10.25 -15.97
CA ALA A 142 -8.95 10.53 -15.33
C ALA A 142 -9.24 9.57 -14.18
N ILE A 143 -8.93 8.28 -14.36
CA ILE A 143 -9.12 7.26 -13.32
C ILE A 143 -8.18 7.54 -12.14
N TRP A 144 -6.94 7.91 -12.42
CA TRP A 144 -5.97 8.26 -11.38
C TRP A 144 -6.45 9.46 -10.57
N HIS A 145 -6.88 10.55 -11.23
CA HIS A 145 -7.38 11.74 -10.54
C HIS A 145 -8.60 11.42 -9.68
N GLU A 146 -9.50 10.57 -10.19
CA GLU A 146 -10.65 10.10 -9.43
C GLU A 146 -10.22 9.39 -8.15
N ASP A 147 -9.20 8.54 -8.23
CA ASP A 147 -8.74 7.73 -7.10
C ASP A 147 -8.11 8.58 -5.99
N ILE A 148 -7.49 9.70 -6.34
CA ILE A 148 -6.87 10.61 -5.37
C ILE A 148 -7.73 11.83 -5.03
N GLY A 149 -8.96 11.88 -5.52
CA GLY A 149 -9.88 12.96 -5.22
C GLY A 149 -9.53 14.30 -5.87
N GLU A 150 -8.88 14.29 -7.03
CA GLU A 150 -8.52 15.47 -7.81
C GLU A 150 -9.29 15.50 -9.13
N ASP A 151 -9.63 16.72 -9.57
CA ASP A 151 -10.34 16.92 -10.84
C ASP A 151 -9.36 17.00 -12.03
#